data_f342186c77e92741ba9eed6f16bc656f
#
_entry.id   f342186c77e92741ba9eed6f16bc656f
#
_cell.length_a   1.000
_cell.length_b   1.000
_cell.length_c   1.000
_cell.angle_alpha   90.00
_cell.angle_beta   90.00
_cell.angle_gamma   90.00
#
_symmetry.space_group_name_H-M   'P 1'
#
loop_
_entity.id
_entity.type
_entity.pdbx_description
1 polymer ?
#
loop_
_entity_poly.entity_id
_entity_poly.type
_entity_poly.pdbx_seq_one_letter_code
_entity_poly.pdbx_strand_id
1 'polypeptide(L)'
;EYNKEEILAFEKDVLGIYLSGHPLESCRGIMEKTITARTSDFQPDEETNLPKVMDSQKVIIGGMITEKTIKYTKNNKVMAFLTVEDLVGTVEVVVFPRDYEKSQSLLNEDGKVFIQGRVSAEDDKASKLILEKIRSFDDVPRELWIQFDSRSDYSEKETQLLRDLQLSPGNSGVVIYLKD
;
A
#
# COMPACT_ATOMS: atom_id res chain seq x y z
N GLU A 1 -10.32 20.26 17.17
CA GLU A 1 -8.98 19.61 17.14
C GLU A 1 -8.83 18.96 15.77
N TYR A 2 -7.71 19.22 15.09
CA TYR A 2 -7.39 18.58 13.81
C TYR A 2 -6.99 17.12 14.06
N ASN A 3 -7.41 16.22 13.18
CA ASN A 3 -6.95 14.84 13.24
C ASN A 3 -5.51 14.72 12.70
N LYS A 4 -4.85 13.58 12.95
CA LYS A 4 -3.42 13.38 12.55
C LYS A 4 -3.22 13.49 11.04
N GLU A 5 -4.18 13.07 10.23
CA GLU A 5 -4.08 13.14 8.77
C GLU A 5 -4.19 14.59 8.26
N GLU A 6 -5.08 15.40 8.86
CA GLU A 6 -5.19 16.82 8.57
C GLU A 6 -3.90 17.59 8.93
N ILE A 7 -3.30 17.27 10.09
CA ILE A 7 -2.03 17.88 10.51
C ILE A 7 -0.93 17.54 9.49
N LEU A 8 -0.80 16.28 9.10
CA LEU A 8 0.20 15.84 8.13
C LEU A 8 -0.03 16.49 6.74
N ALA A 9 -1.28 16.65 6.33
CA ALA A 9 -1.60 17.35 5.08
C ALA A 9 -1.18 18.82 5.13
N PHE A 10 -1.44 19.53 6.24
CA PHE A 10 -0.99 20.91 6.43
C PHE A 10 0.54 21.04 6.48
N GLU A 11 1.22 20.11 7.16
CA GLU A 11 2.68 20.09 7.21
C GLU A 11 3.27 19.95 5.81
N LYS A 12 2.75 19.03 5.01
CA LYS A 12 3.16 18.82 3.63
C LYS A 12 2.92 20.05 2.76
N ASP A 13 1.74 20.66 2.88
CA ASP A 13 1.33 21.83 2.08
C ASP A 13 2.17 23.06 2.42
N VAL A 14 2.46 23.31 3.70
CA VAL A 14 3.16 24.52 4.16
C VAL A 14 4.69 24.35 4.17
N LEU A 15 5.18 23.18 4.58
CA LEU A 15 6.60 22.95 4.84
C LEU A 15 7.26 22.04 3.78
N GLY A 16 6.46 21.34 2.97
CA GLY A 16 6.93 20.34 2.01
C GLY A 16 7.42 19.04 2.63
N ILE A 17 7.38 18.91 3.95
CA ILE A 17 7.81 17.72 4.72
C ILE A 17 6.82 17.37 5.80
N TYR A 18 6.89 16.13 6.31
CA TYR A 18 6.12 15.66 7.46
C TYR A 18 6.96 15.76 8.74
N LEU A 19 6.48 16.46 9.75
CA LEU A 19 7.14 16.63 11.05
C LEU A 19 6.51 15.74 12.13
N SER A 20 5.19 15.58 12.12
CA SER A 20 4.43 14.87 13.16
C SER A 20 4.36 13.36 12.97
N GLY A 21 5.08 12.81 11.97
CA GLY A 21 5.17 11.40 11.66
C GLY A 21 4.97 11.09 10.19
N HIS A 22 5.14 9.82 9.81
CA HIS A 22 4.98 9.40 8.43
C HIS A 22 3.51 9.06 8.12
N PRO A 23 2.94 9.47 6.96
CA PRO A 23 1.54 9.18 6.60
C PRO A 23 1.19 7.69 6.57
N LEU A 24 2.18 6.81 6.39
CA LEU A 24 2.00 5.36 6.36
C LEU A 24 2.06 4.69 7.74
N GLU A 25 2.37 5.40 8.81
CA GLU A 25 2.43 4.78 10.15
C GLU A 25 1.11 4.15 10.59
N SER A 26 -0.02 4.82 10.31
CA SER A 26 -1.36 4.29 10.58
C SER A 26 -1.70 3.06 9.76
N CYS A 27 -1.01 2.85 8.64
CA CYS A 27 -1.22 1.75 7.72
C CYS A 27 -0.24 0.58 7.92
N ARG A 28 0.71 0.68 8.88
CA ARG A 28 1.74 -0.35 9.13
C ARG A 28 1.17 -1.75 9.23
N GLY A 29 0.12 -1.94 10.03
CA GLY A 29 -0.48 -3.26 10.25
C GLY A 29 -1.07 -3.91 9.00
N ILE A 30 -1.66 -3.11 8.10
CA ILE A 30 -2.19 -3.61 6.82
C ILE A 30 -1.06 -3.86 5.81
N MET A 31 -0.03 -3.02 5.84
CA MET A 31 1.16 -3.21 5.01
C MET A 31 1.86 -4.53 5.34
N GLU A 32 2.20 -4.76 6.61
CA GLU A 32 2.94 -5.96 7.06
C GLU A 32 2.22 -7.28 6.75
N LYS A 33 0.89 -7.27 6.68
CA LYS A 33 0.09 -8.44 6.30
C LYS A 33 0.03 -8.69 4.79
N THR A 34 0.33 -7.68 3.98
CA THR A 34 0.08 -7.71 2.52
C THR A 34 1.36 -7.74 1.70
N ILE A 35 2.41 -7.04 2.13
CA ILE A 35 3.65 -6.92 1.38
C ILE A 35 4.50 -8.20 1.46
N THR A 36 5.25 -8.46 0.40
CA THR A 36 6.22 -9.55 0.32
C THR A 36 7.65 -9.04 0.19
N ALA A 37 7.83 -7.75 -0.06
CA ALA A 37 9.11 -7.06 -0.10
C ALA A 37 8.93 -5.60 0.37
N ARG A 38 10.00 -5.03 0.92
CA ARG A 38 10.09 -3.62 1.30
C ARG A 38 10.87 -2.85 0.24
N THR A 39 10.72 -1.54 0.20
CA THR A 39 11.49 -0.70 -0.74
C THR A 39 13.00 -0.82 -0.53
N SER A 40 13.45 -1.00 0.71
CA SER A 40 14.86 -1.24 1.05
C SER A 40 15.44 -2.51 0.44
N ASP A 41 14.63 -3.52 0.14
CA ASP A 41 15.11 -4.78 -0.43
C ASP A 41 15.54 -4.64 -1.91
N PHE A 42 15.16 -3.52 -2.55
CA PHE A 42 15.55 -3.19 -3.93
C PHE A 42 16.89 -2.45 -4.02
N GLN A 43 17.38 -1.96 -2.90
CA GLN A 43 18.67 -1.28 -2.83
C GLN A 43 19.79 -2.29 -2.61
N PRO A 44 21.00 -2.02 -3.14
CA PRO A 44 22.17 -2.82 -2.82
C PRO A 44 22.44 -2.81 -1.31
N ASP A 45 22.65 -3.99 -0.74
CA ASP A 45 23.06 -4.15 0.64
C ASP A 45 24.52 -3.69 0.82
N GLU A 46 24.84 -3.06 1.95
CA GLU A 46 26.18 -2.47 2.20
C GLU A 46 27.31 -3.51 2.22
N GLU A 47 27.02 -4.76 2.61
CA GLU A 47 28.03 -5.82 2.73
C GLU A 47 28.19 -6.60 1.42
N THR A 48 27.08 -6.92 0.76
CA THR A 48 27.07 -7.80 -0.43
C THR A 48 27.06 -7.05 -1.74
N ASN A 49 26.74 -5.74 -1.71
CA ASN A 49 26.51 -4.88 -2.87
C ASN A 49 25.43 -5.42 -3.82
N LEU A 50 24.55 -6.29 -3.32
CA LEU A 50 23.45 -6.89 -4.09
C LEU A 50 22.12 -6.58 -3.42
N PRO A 51 21.04 -6.37 -4.20
CA PRO A 51 19.69 -6.25 -3.66
C PRO A 51 19.22 -7.60 -3.09
N LYS A 52 18.32 -7.56 -2.10
CA LYS A 52 17.72 -8.78 -1.53
C LYS A 52 16.69 -9.42 -2.45
N VAL A 53 16.09 -8.63 -3.34
CA VAL A 53 15.17 -9.12 -4.37
C VAL A 53 15.94 -9.62 -5.59
N MET A 54 15.41 -10.66 -6.25
CA MET A 54 16.03 -11.26 -7.44
C MET A 54 15.35 -10.75 -8.72
N ASP A 55 16.10 -10.73 -9.82
CA ASP A 55 15.53 -10.40 -11.12
C ASP A 55 14.34 -11.31 -11.45
N SER A 56 13.32 -10.73 -12.07
CA SER A 56 12.08 -11.40 -12.47
C SER A 56 11.23 -11.94 -11.30
N GLN A 57 11.64 -11.74 -10.04
CA GLN A 57 10.87 -12.12 -8.85
C GLN A 57 9.55 -11.32 -8.82
N LYS A 58 8.44 -12.00 -8.52
CA LYS A 58 7.15 -11.35 -8.27
C LYS A 58 7.03 -10.97 -6.81
N VAL A 59 6.75 -9.70 -6.56
CA VAL A 59 6.62 -9.16 -5.21
C VAL A 59 5.42 -8.23 -5.11
N ILE A 60 5.00 -7.98 -3.87
CA ILE A 60 4.01 -6.96 -3.51
C ILE A 60 4.71 -5.97 -2.58
N ILE A 61 4.71 -4.72 -2.95
CA ILE A 61 5.12 -3.61 -2.10
C ILE A 61 3.91 -2.79 -1.68
N GLY A 62 4.02 -2.06 -0.59
CA GLY A 62 3.02 -1.08 -0.15
C GLY A 62 3.71 0.23 0.15
N GLY A 63 3.12 1.34 -0.29
CA GLY A 63 3.73 2.63 -0.10
C GLY A 63 2.87 3.78 -0.59
N MET A 64 3.43 4.96 -0.54
CA MET A 64 2.86 6.20 -1.05
C MET A 64 3.62 6.62 -2.32
N ILE A 65 2.90 7.03 -3.34
CA ILE A 65 3.49 7.58 -4.56
C ILE A 65 3.95 9.01 -4.25
N THR A 66 5.25 9.25 -4.21
CA THR A 66 5.82 10.58 -3.93
C THR A 66 6.10 11.38 -5.18
N GLU A 67 6.38 10.70 -6.30
CA GLU A 67 6.65 11.35 -7.59
C GLU A 67 6.06 10.52 -8.74
N LYS A 68 5.63 11.24 -9.78
CA LYS A 68 5.15 10.65 -11.02
C LYS A 68 5.72 11.37 -12.24
N THR A 69 6.49 10.68 -13.04
CA THR A 69 7.02 11.20 -14.31
C THR A 69 6.37 10.48 -15.48
N ILE A 70 5.74 11.23 -16.37
CA ILE A 70 5.15 10.72 -17.60
C ILE A 70 6.17 10.74 -18.72
N LYS A 71 6.28 9.64 -19.46
CA LYS A 71 7.10 9.55 -20.70
C LYS A 71 6.30 8.94 -21.84
N TYR A 72 6.75 9.19 -23.03
CA TYR A 72 6.19 8.61 -24.25
C TYR A 72 7.16 7.59 -24.85
N THR A 73 6.64 6.43 -25.20
CA THR A 73 7.40 5.41 -25.91
C THR A 73 7.68 5.85 -27.36
N LYS A 74 8.56 5.13 -28.07
CA LYS A 74 8.82 5.35 -29.49
C LYS A 74 7.56 5.28 -30.37
N ASN A 75 6.54 4.56 -29.92
CA ASN A 75 5.24 4.43 -30.61
C ASN A 75 4.21 5.44 -30.09
N ASN A 76 4.65 6.51 -29.44
CA ASN A 76 3.83 7.60 -28.88
C ASN A 76 2.76 7.13 -27.87
N LYS A 77 3.01 6.02 -27.17
CA LYS A 77 2.17 5.55 -26.08
C LYS A 77 2.67 6.08 -24.74
N VAL A 78 1.73 6.43 -23.87
CA VAL A 78 2.03 6.96 -22.53
C VAL A 78 2.52 5.84 -21.62
N MET A 79 3.58 6.10 -20.86
CA MET A 79 4.08 5.29 -19.75
C MET A 79 4.44 6.20 -18.58
N ALA A 80 4.58 5.63 -17.39
CA ALA A 80 4.97 6.39 -16.21
C ALA A 80 6.12 5.72 -15.46
N PHE A 81 6.90 6.56 -14.78
CA PHE A 81 7.84 6.20 -13.74
C PHE A 81 7.31 6.79 -12.43
N LEU A 82 7.18 5.96 -11.42
CA LEU A 82 6.72 6.38 -10.09
C LEU A 82 7.86 6.19 -9.10
N THR A 83 8.00 7.12 -8.18
CA THR A 83 8.75 6.90 -6.94
C THR A 83 7.75 6.50 -5.86
N VAL A 84 7.91 5.31 -5.31
CA VAL A 84 7.07 4.81 -4.21
C VAL A 84 7.91 4.74 -2.96
N GLU A 85 7.43 5.39 -1.91
CA GLU A 85 8.06 5.48 -0.60
C GLU A 85 7.28 4.62 0.42
N ASP A 86 7.99 3.84 1.22
CA ASP A 86 7.46 3.18 2.40
C ASP A 86 8.12 3.74 3.68
N LEU A 87 8.04 3.02 4.79
CA LEU A 87 8.59 3.47 6.07
C LEU A 87 10.13 3.34 6.17
N VAL A 88 10.78 2.74 5.18
CA VAL A 88 12.23 2.42 5.24
C VAL A 88 13.01 2.86 4.01
N GLY A 89 12.36 3.34 2.95
CA GLY A 89 13.05 3.83 1.76
C GLY A 89 12.12 4.08 0.58
N THR A 90 12.71 4.12 -0.61
CA THR A 90 12.01 4.37 -1.87
C THR A 90 12.39 3.34 -2.93
N VAL A 91 11.49 3.13 -3.90
CA VAL A 91 11.75 2.31 -5.08
C VAL A 91 11.14 2.94 -6.32
N GLU A 92 11.83 2.83 -7.45
CA GLU A 92 11.29 3.23 -8.76
C GLU A 92 10.37 2.13 -9.31
N VAL A 93 9.15 2.51 -9.69
CA VAL A 93 8.17 1.63 -10.32
C VAL A 93 7.95 2.07 -11.76
N VAL A 94 8.13 1.14 -12.69
CA VAL A 94 7.92 1.36 -14.12
C VAL A 94 6.51 0.89 -14.49
N VAL A 95 5.73 1.77 -15.10
CA VAL A 95 4.36 1.50 -15.53
C VAL A 95 4.31 1.56 -17.05
N PHE A 96 4.27 0.39 -17.68
CA PHE A 96 4.19 0.30 -19.14
C PHE A 96 2.81 0.72 -19.69
N PRO A 97 2.69 1.08 -20.96
CA PRO A 97 1.47 1.69 -21.51
C PRO A 97 0.18 0.91 -21.26
N ARG A 98 0.23 -0.42 -21.41
CA ARG A 98 -0.94 -1.29 -21.17
C ARG A 98 -1.47 -1.19 -19.75
N ASP A 99 -0.55 -1.13 -18.78
CA ASP A 99 -0.90 -1.12 -17.36
C ASP A 99 -1.19 0.32 -16.91
N TYR A 100 -0.57 1.32 -17.55
CA TYR A 100 -0.91 2.73 -17.36
C TYR A 100 -2.37 3.03 -17.72
N GLU A 101 -2.83 2.58 -18.89
CA GLU A 101 -4.23 2.77 -19.33
C GLU A 101 -5.24 2.21 -18.34
N LYS A 102 -4.92 1.07 -17.68
CA LYS A 102 -5.82 0.41 -16.72
C LYS A 102 -5.79 1.03 -15.32
N SER A 103 -4.67 1.64 -14.96
CA SER A 103 -4.38 2.01 -13.59
C SER A 103 -4.33 3.53 -13.37
N GLN A 104 -4.57 4.33 -14.41
CA GLN A 104 -4.37 5.78 -14.40
C GLN A 104 -5.02 6.50 -13.22
N SER A 105 -6.20 6.05 -12.80
CA SER A 105 -6.94 6.63 -11.67
C SER A 105 -6.25 6.45 -10.30
N LEU A 106 -5.38 5.44 -10.18
CA LEU A 106 -4.64 5.12 -8.95
C LEU A 106 -3.20 5.66 -8.95
N LEU A 107 -2.71 6.18 -10.08
CA LEU A 107 -1.34 6.66 -10.24
C LEU A 107 -1.24 8.16 -9.87
N ASN A 108 -1.76 8.55 -8.72
CA ASN A 108 -1.73 9.93 -8.26
C ASN A 108 -0.67 10.10 -7.16
N GLU A 109 0.00 11.24 -7.14
CA GLU A 109 0.89 11.62 -6.05
C GLU A 109 0.11 11.64 -4.73
N ASP A 110 0.79 11.34 -3.63
CA ASP A 110 0.25 11.12 -2.29
C ASP A 110 -0.75 9.94 -2.16
N GLY A 111 -1.00 9.20 -3.25
CA GLY A 111 -1.81 7.98 -3.23
C GLY A 111 -1.13 6.84 -2.46
N LYS A 112 -1.85 6.25 -1.48
CA LYS A 112 -1.40 5.08 -0.71
C LYS A 112 -1.83 3.81 -1.44
N VAL A 113 -0.88 3.02 -1.91
CA VAL A 113 -1.14 1.91 -2.83
C VAL A 113 -0.35 0.65 -2.51
N PHE A 114 -0.95 -0.50 -2.81
CA PHE A 114 -0.25 -1.77 -2.96
C PHE A 114 0.03 -2.01 -4.44
N ILE A 115 1.27 -2.30 -4.76
CA ILE A 115 1.73 -2.59 -6.12
C ILE A 115 2.27 -4.01 -6.15
N GLN A 116 1.64 -4.85 -6.96
CA GLN A 116 2.19 -6.14 -7.35
C GLN A 116 2.92 -5.99 -8.67
N GLY A 117 4.13 -6.49 -8.73
CA GLY A 117 4.93 -6.38 -9.93
C GLY A 117 6.04 -7.40 -9.98
N ARG A 118 6.85 -7.24 -11.01
CA ARG A 118 8.05 -8.05 -11.26
C ARG A 118 9.29 -7.18 -11.08
N VAL A 119 10.26 -7.70 -10.34
CA VAL A 119 11.55 -7.05 -10.15
C VAL A 119 12.30 -7.01 -11.47
N SER A 120 12.90 -5.88 -11.79
CA SER A 120 13.89 -5.70 -12.85
C SER A 120 15.19 -5.29 -12.20
N ALA A 121 16.12 -6.22 -12.11
CA ALA A 121 17.45 -5.97 -11.59
C ALA A 121 18.41 -5.63 -12.74
N GLU A 122 19.23 -4.63 -12.52
CA GLU A 122 20.38 -4.29 -13.35
C GLU A 122 21.63 -4.43 -12.50
N ASP A 123 22.71 -4.93 -13.09
CA ASP A 123 23.99 -5.05 -12.38
C ASP A 123 24.45 -3.68 -11.85
N ASP A 124 24.93 -3.67 -10.61
CA ASP A 124 25.48 -2.49 -9.90
C ASP A 124 24.50 -1.29 -9.73
N LYS A 125 23.20 -1.51 -9.83
CA LYS A 125 22.19 -0.47 -9.62
C LYS A 125 21.06 -0.94 -8.70
N ALA A 126 20.33 0.02 -8.14
CA ALA A 126 19.08 -0.26 -7.45
C ALA A 126 18.10 -0.94 -8.42
N SER A 127 17.48 -2.01 -7.96
CA SER A 127 16.45 -2.72 -8.71
C SER A 127 15.18 -1.89 -8.82
N LYS A 128 14.44 -2.09 -9.90
CA LYS A 128 13.15 -1.44 -10.15
C LYS A 128 12.00 -2.45 -10.08
N LEU A 129 10.79 -1.97 -9.90
CA LEU A 129 9.59 -2.79 -9.96
C LEU A 129 8.82 -2.47 -11.23
N ILE A 130 8.53 -3.48 -12.05
CA ILE A 130 7.63 -3.37 -13.20
C ILE A 130 6.21 -3.65 -12.71
N LEU A 131 5.32 -2.65 -12.79
CA LEU A 131 3.94 -2.79 -12.33
C LEU A 131 3.17 -3.81 -13.17
N GLU A 132 2.49 -4.74 -12.50
CA GLU A 132 1.51 -5.68 -13.09
C GLU A 132 0.08 -5.38 -12.58
N LYS A 133 -0.06 -5.06 -11.29
CA LYS A 133 -1.35 -4.69 -10.65
C LYS A 133 -1.13 -3.64 -9.58
N ILE A 134 -2.12 -2.78 -9.41
CA ILE A 134 -2.16 -1.77 -8.36
C ILE A 134 -3.55 -1.74 -7.72
N ARG A 135 -3.61 -1.46 -6.42
CA ARG A 135 -4.84 -1.20 -5.68
C ARG A 135 -4.60 -0.16 -4.60
N SER A 136 -5.63 0.59 -4.25
CA SER A 136 -5.57 1.50 -3.11
C SER A 136 -5.47 0.72 -1.78
N PHE A 137 -4.92 1.33 -0.75
CA PHE A 137 -5.00 0.80 0.62
C PHE A 137 -6.46 0.71 1.09
N ASP A 138 -7.34 1.58 0.58
CA ASP A 138 -8.77 1.59 0.92
C ASP A 138 -9.53 0.40 0.31
N ASP A 139 -9.01 -0.18 -0.78
CA ASP A 139 -9.58 -1.36 -1.46
C ASP A 139 -9.22 -2.68 -0.76
N VAL A 140 -8.39 -2.65 0.29
CA VAL A 140 -8.09 -3.87 1.06
C VAL A 140 -9.30 -4.17 1.95
N PRO A 141 -9.91 -5.36 1.83
CA PRO A 141 -10.99 -5.75 2.72
C PRO A 141 -10.56 -5.63 4.18
N ARG A 142 -11.23 -4.78 4.92
CA ARG A 142 -11.06 -4.70 6.37
C ARG A 142 -11.98 -5.72 6.99
N GLU A 143 -11.47 -6.51 7.92
CA GLU A 143 -12.26 -7.45 8.70
C GLU A 143 -12.40 -6.94 10.12
N LEU A 144 -13.64 -6.84 10.60
CA LEU A 144 -13.93 -6.60 12.00
C LEU A 144 -14.03 -7.96 12.69
N TRP A 145 -13.09 -8.24 13.58
CA TRP A 145 -13.10 -9.46 14.38
C TRP A 145 -13.76 -9.17 15.72
N ILE A 146 -14.86 -9.86 16.01
CA ILE A 146 -15.58 -9.74 17.26
C ILE A 146 -15.47 -11.07 17.99
N GLN A 147 -14.87 -11.03 19.19
CA GLN A 147 -14.70 -12.20 20.03
C GLN A 147 -15.79 -12.23 21.12
N PHE A 148 -16.43 -13.38 21.28
CA PHE A 148 -17.29 -13.69 22.40
C PHE A 148 -16.67 -14.79 23.24
N ASP A 149 -16.87 -14.72 24.55
CA ASP A 149 -16.30 -15.70 25.49
C ASP A 149 -16.99 -17.06 25.42
N SER A 150 -18.24 -17.09 24.94
CA SER A 150 -18.98 -18.33 24.73
C SER A 150 -20.08 -18.16 23.67
N ARG A 151 -20.61 -19.30 23.20
CA ARG A 151 -21.75 -19.36 22.28
C ARG A 151 -23.04 -18.79 22.92
N SER A 152 -23.19 -18.94 24.22
CA SER A 152 -24.32 -18.36 24.96
C SER A 152 -24.25 -16.83 24.96
N ASP A 153 -23.08 -16.25 25.23
CA ASP A 153 -22.85 -14.80 25.20
C ASP A 153 -23.10 -14.21 23.80
N TYR A 154 -22.69 -14.90 22.76
CA TYR A 154 -23.01 -14.51 21.38
C TYR A 154 -24.54 -14.52 21.14
N SER A 155 -25.24 -15.61 21.51
CA SER A 155 -26.68 -15.72 21.28
C SER A 155 -27.50 -14.65 21.99
N GLU A 156 -27.09 -14.22 23.17
CA GLU A 156 -27.73 -13.12 23.91
C GLU A 156 -27.56 -11.77 23.18
N LYS A 157 -26.43 -11.55 22.54
CA LYS A 157 -26.04 -10.26 21.93
C LYS A 157 -26.26 -10.22 20.41
N GLU A 158 -26.56 -11.35 19.78
CA GLU A 158 -26.68 -11.49 18.33
C GLU A 158 -27.64 -10.47 17.71
N THR A 159 -28.83 -10.34 18.26
CA THR A 159 -29.86 -9.42 17.73
C THR A 159 -29.41 -7.96 17.79
N GLN A 160 -28.74 -7.56 18.87
CA GLN A 160 -28.22 -6.20 19.01
C GLN A 160 -27.06 -5.98 18.05
N LEU A 161 -26.13 -6.93 17.97
CA LEU A 161 -24.98 -6.88 17.05
C LEU A 161 -25.43 -6.74 15.59
N LEU A 162 -26.38 -7.55 15.14
CA LEU A 162 -26.91 -7.48 13.78
C LEU A 162 -27.57 -6.12 13.49
N ARG A 163 -28.30 -5.56 14.47
CA ARG A 163 -28.89 -4.24 14.34
C ARG A 163 -27.82 -3.14 14.21
N ASP A 164 -26.77 -3.19 15.03
CA ASP A 164 -25.68 -2.22 15.02
C ASP A 164 -24.89 -2.29 13.71
N LEU A 165 -24.65 -3.51 13.18
CA LEU A 165 -24.03 -3.71 11.88
C LEU A 165 -24.87 -3.18 10.71
N GLN A 166 -26.20 -3.32 10.77
CA GLN A 166 -27.12 -2.76 9.76
C GLN A 166 -27.13 -1.23 9.75
N LEU A 167 -26.93 -0.60 10.92
CA LEU A 167 -26.83 0.86 11.06
C LEU A 167 -25.48 1.43 10.65
N SER A 168 -24.47 0.56 10.47
CA SER A 168 -23.10 0.92 10.09
C SER A 168 -22.76 0.34 8.72
N PRO A 169 -23.33 0.84 7.62
CA PRO A 169 -23.09 0.29 6.29
C PRO A 169 -21.62 0.45 5.89
N GLY A 170 -21.04 -0.61 5.35
CA GLY A 170 -19.66 -0.65 4.91
C GLY A 170 -19.35 -1.92 4.12
N ASN A 171 -18.14 -1.99 3.54
CA ASN A 171 -17.68 -3.14 2.75
C ASN A 171 -16.73 -4.05 3.55
N SER A 172 -16.61 -3.87 4.86
CA SER A 172 -15.76 -4.69 5.71
C SER A 172 -16.44 -6.01 6.05
N GLY A 173 -15.70 -7.10 5.94
CA GLY A 173 -16.15 -8.40 6.45
C GLY A 173 -16.25 -8.37 7.98
N VAL A 174 -17.23 -9.10 8.55
CA VAL A 174 -17.33 -9.30 10.00
C VAL A 174 -17.07 -10.77 10.29
N VAL A 175 -16.09 -11.04 11.14
CA VAL A 175 -15.74 -12.39 11.57
C VAL A 175 -16.08 -12.50 13.06
N ILE A 176 -16.89 -13.49 13.40
CA ILE A 176 -17.23 -13.79 14.78
C ILE A 176 -16.39 -14.96 15.25
N TYR A 177 -15.64 -14.75 16.31
CA TYR A 177 -14.81 -15.75 16.95
C TYR A 177 -15.38 -16.12 18.32
N LEU A 178 -15.60 -17.42 18.54
CA LEU A 178 -16.04 -17.98 19.83
C LEU A 178 -14.83 -18.64 20.49
N LYS A 179 -14.67 -18.43 21.79
CA LYS A 179 -13.46 -18.85 22.52
C LYS A 179 -13.55 -20.28 23.07
N ASP A 180 -14.75 -20.89 23.07
CA ASP A 180 -15.02 -22.26 23.53
C ASP A 180 -14.85 -23.31 22.43
#